data_507eaaa85320a44d7bf4affabb8cafca
#
_entry.id   507eaaa85320a44d7bf4affabb8cafca
#
_cell.length_a   1.000
_cell.length_b   1.000
_cell.length_c   1.000
_cell.angle_alpha   90.00
_cell.angle_beta   90.00
_cell.angle_gamma   90.00
#
_symmetry.space_group_name_H-M   'P 1'
#
loop_
_entity.id
_entity.type
_entity.pdbx_description
1 polymer ?
#
loop_
_entity_poly.entity_id
_entity_poly.type
_entity_poly.pdbx_seq_one_letter_code
_entity_poly.pdbx_strand_id
1 'polypeptide(L)'
;MFVVLSLTSRRFWRVWKRVFSLSWPVMAEQVLRTLMRTTDLIVAGLFSPAAITAVGLADIYARLPLRFGIGIGDGAIALSSQDTGAEADANRDQAVSQALLIGIIGGIPFVLFGLFLNEFAISILGSLAEEGAFADVIEYGSVYLMIVMLSAPAIHVNFIAARSIHGTGDTRTPMYVNGVVNAINIVATVGLALGLGPFPELGVIGIALATAVSDSLGALAFLAILWSPLNEIQYVVPRQFVITKQLVLISWPRIAEGLTEMFAEFPFNAILLAFGTEVNAAYHIGRRMYQQVASPLARGYGVASNILVGQALGRGEPETAFYNGLAATGLSTLTVGGFCLLLFFFAEQFVLVFTNDPATVSYASGFAQAYAIAAVLIAAYLALSGSLRGGSETIPPFIARVIGTFVFLLGFTYVFGVVLEYGVIAAYVAIVLDFVFRVAYLGAIFYRRRWIDRGTSMMRERGSIEEGATED
;
A
#
# COMPACT_ATOMS: atom_id res chain seq x y z
N MET A 1 -42.03 -12.97 3.71
CA MET A 1 -41.16 -12.06 4.40
C MET A 1 -40.03 -12.77 5.19
N PHE A 2 -40.31 -13.75 6.04
CA PHE A 2 -39.28 -14.50 6.81
C PHE A 2 -38.32 -15.31 5.93
N VAL A 3 -38.77 -15.93 4.83
CA VAL A 3 -37.92 -16.70 3.91
C VAL A 3 -36.99 -15.79 3.11
N VAL A 4 -37.43 -14.61 2.70
CA VAL A 4 -36.60 -13.61 2.00
C VAL A 4 -35.55 -13.05 2.93
N LEU A 5 -35.87 -12.76 4.18
CA LEU A 5 -34.91 -12.31 5.22
C LEU A 5 -33.89 -13.40 5.56
N SER A 6 -34.27 -14.67 5.55
CA SER A 6 -33.33 -15.79 5.80
C SER A 6 -32.40 -16.06 4.62
N LEU A 7 -32.86 -15.87 3.38
CA LEU A 7 -32.05 -16.01 2.17
C LEU A 7 -31.06 -14.84 2.03
N THR A 8 -31.47 -13.61 2.36
CA THR A 8 -30.58 -12.43 2.39
C THR A 8 -29.55 -12.55 3.49
N SER A 9 -29.90 -13.07 4.68
CA SER A 9 -28.93 -13.28 5.75
C SER A 9 -27.89 -14.35 5.40
N ARG A 10 -28.30 -15.48 4.79
CA ARG A 10 -27.37 -16.53 4.33
C ARG A 10 -26.43 -16.07 3.21
N ARG A 11 -26.89 -15.23 2.28
CA ARG A 11 -26.05 -14.63 1.22
C ARG A 11 -25.03 -13.68 1.86
N PHE A 12 -25.48 -12.82 2.76
CA PHE A 12 -24.66 -11.86 3.47
C PHE A 12 -23.51 -12.56 4.22
N TRP A 13 -23.79 -13.56 5.06
CA TRP A 13 -22.78 -14.30 5.79
C TRP A 13 -21.80 -15.05 4.88
N ARG A 14 -22.24 -15.62 3.76
CA ARG A 14 -21.35 -16.27 2.80
C ARG A 14 -20.35 -15.27 2.18
N VAL A 15 -20.84 -14.11 1.76
CA VAL A 15 -19.98 -13.09 1.18
C VAL A 15 -19.01 -12.55 2.23
N TRP A 16 -19.45 -12.24 3.44
CA TRP A 16 -18.59 -11.77 4.52
C TRP A 16 -17.50 -12.80 4.88
N LYS A 17 -17.86 -14.08 4.98
CA LYS A 17 -16.89 -15.15 5.21
C LYS A 17 -15.84 -15.20 4.07
N ARG A 18 -16.27 -15.04 2.82
CA ARG A 18 -15.36 -15.01 1.66
C ARG A 18 -14.48 -13.76 1.67
N VAL A 19 -15.04 -12.59 1.93
CA VAL A 19 -14.27 -11.34 2.10
C VAL A 19 -13.21 -11.52 3.19
N PHE A 20 -13.59 -12.01 4.36
CA PHE A 20 -12.64 -12.21 5.46
C PHE A 20 -11.58 -13.26 5.12
N SER A 21 -11.95 -14.38 4.49
CA SER A 21 -10.99 -15.43 4.10
C SER A 21 -9.94 -14.96 3.11
N LEU A 22 -10.27 -13.99 2.24
CA LEU A 22 -9.32 -13.37 1.31
C LEU A 22 -8.52 -12.24 1.97
N SER A 23 -9.12 -11.54 2.95
CA SER A 23 -8.50 -10.37 3.58
C SER A 23 -7.44 -10.74 4.60
N TRP A 24 -7.71 -11.75 5.47
CA TRP A 24 -6.84 -12.03 6.62
C TRP A 24 -5.41 -12.44 6.23
N PRO A 25 -5.15 -13.20 5.12
CA PRO A 25 -3.78 -13.49 4.75
C PRO A 25 -3.01 -12.23 4.31
N VAL A 26 -3.70 -11.33 3.59
CA VAL A 26 -3.13 -10.04 3.19
C VAL A 26 -2.86 -9.14 4.41
N MET A 27 -3.76 -9.17 5.42
CA MET A 27 -3.53 -8.46 6.68
C MET A 27 -2.29 -8.98 7.40
N ALA A 28 -2.15 -10.31 7.51
CA ALA A 28 -0.99 -10.95 8.13
C ALA A 28 0.31 -10.57 7.40
N GLU A 29 0.32 -10.61 6.07
CA GLU A 29 1.46 -10.16 5.25
C GLU A 29 1.84 -8.69 5.55
N GLN A 30 0.85 -7.79 5.63
CA GLN A 30 1.10 -6.38 5.94
C GLN A 30 1.65 -6.17 7.37
N VAL A 31 1.17 -6.93 8.34
CA VAL A 31 1.70 -6.89 9.72
C VAL A 31 3.15 -7.37 9.75
N LEU A 32 3.47 -8.49 9.11
CA LEU A 32 4.85 -9.00 9.04
C LEU A 32 5.80 -8.01 8.35
N ARG A 33 5.35 -7.37 7.29
CA ARG A 33 6.12 -6.30 6.61
C ARG A 33 6.34 -5.08 7.52
N THR A 34 5.35 -4.72 8.31
CA THR A 34 5.49 -3.63 9.29
C THR A 34 6.50 -3.99 10.38
N LEU A 35 6.46 -5.23 10.88
CA LEU A 35 7.45 -5.72 11.86
C LEU A 35 8.87 -5.69 11.30
N MET A 36 9.07 -6.17 10.07
CA MET A 36 10.36 -6.13 9.36
C MET A 36 10.93 -4.70 9.33
N ARG A 37 10.16 -3.74 8.83
CA ARG A 37 10.59 -2.33 8.76
C ARG A 37 10.86 -1.72 10.13
N THR A 38 10.10 -2.09 11.13
CA THR A 38 10.34 -1.64 12.51
C THR A 38 11.65 -2.20 13.03
N THR A 39 11.97 -3.46 12.73
CA THR A 39 13.26 -4.07 13.10
C THR A 39 14.42 -3.34 12.44
N ASP A 40 14.35 -3.04 11.14
CA ASP A 40 15.39 -2.29 10.42
C ASP A 40 15.69 -0.94 11.11
N LEU A 41 14.64 -0.22 11.49
CA LEU A 41 14.79 1.08 12.17
C LEU A 41 15.36 0.94 13.60
N ILE A 42 14.91 -0.07 14.34
CA ILE A 42 15.45 -0.34 15.69
C ILE A 42 16.92 -0.69 15.62
N VAL A 43 17.29 -1.57 14.67
CA VAL A 43 18.69 -1.99 14.51
C VAL A 43 19.57 -0.81 14.07
N ALA A 44 19.12 0.02 13.14
CA ALA A 44 19.82 1.25 12.76
C ALA A 44 20.06 2.17 13.97
N GLY A 45 19.08 2.22 14.90
CA GLY A 45 19.15 3.00 16.13
C GLY A 45 20.22 2.55 17.13
N LEU A 46 20.72 1.31 17.02
CA LEU A 46 21.75 0.80 17.91
C LEU A 46 23.16 1.30 17.55
N PHE A 47 23.36 1.84 16.33
CA PHE A 47 24.71 2.27 15.89
C PHE A 47 24.99 3.72 16.26
N SER A 48 24.29 4.66 15.63
CA SER A 48 24.50 6.10 15.90
C SER A 48 23.28 6.93 15.44
N PRO A 49 23.14 8.18 15.94
CA PRO A 49 22.12 9.09 15.40
C PRO A 49 22.30 9.38 13.90
N ALA A 50 23.54 9.43 13.40
CA ALA A 50 23.83 9.59 11.98
C ALA A 50 23.33 8.38 11.16
N ALA A 51 23.48 7.16 11.66
CA ALA A 51 22.98 5.94 11.02
C ALA A 51 21.46 5.94 10.90
N ILE A 52 20.72 6.32 11.96
CA ILE A 52 19.26 6.44 11.91
C ILE A 52 18.85 7.47 10.86
N THR A 53 19.50 8.63 10.86
CA THR A 53 19.25 9.71 9.91
C THR A 53 19.51 9.26 8.49
N ALA A 54 20.64 8.61 8.23
CA ALA A 54 21.02 8.08 6.92
C ALA A 54 19.99 7.08 6.38
N VAL A 55 19.61 6.08 7.18
CA VAL A 55 18.58 5.08 6.81
C VAL A 55 17.24 5.77 6.59
N GLY A 56 16.85 6.71 7.45
CA GLY A 56 15.59 7.45 7.33
C GLY A 56 15.51 8.28 6.03
N LEU A 57 16.59 8.98 5.67
CA LEU A 57 16.66 9.76 4.42
C LEU A 57 16.69 8.85 3.19
N ALA A 58 17.45 7.75 3.24
CA ALA A 58 17.48 6.78 2.16
C ALA A 58 16.10 6.09 1.95
N ASP A 59 15.35 5.80 3.03
CA ASP A 59 14.02 5.20 2.96
C ASP A 59 13.01 6.09 2.19
N ILE A 60 13.17 7.42 2.22
CA ILE A 60 12.34 8.33 1.43
C ILE A 60 12.45 7.99 -0.06
N TYR A 61 13.66 7.83 -0.57
CA TYR A 61 13.89 7.45 -1.96
C TYR A 61 13.55 5.97 -2.23
N ALA A 62 13.85 5.07 -1.29
CA ALA A 62 13.57 3.65 -1.40
C ALA A 62 12.06 3.32 -1.52
N ARG A 63 11.19 4.25 -1.12
CA ARG A 63 9.74 4.13 -1.35
C ARG A 63 9.33 4.34 -2.81
N LEU A 64 10.16 4.95 -3.66
CA LEU A 64 9.81 5.19 -5.06
C LEU A 64 9.61 3.87 -5.83
N PRO A 65 10.58 2.93 -5.93
CA PRO A 65 10.36 1.66 -6.60
C PRO A 65 9.18 0.88 -6.00
N LEU A 66 8.99 0.95 -4.69
CA LEU A 66 7.84 0.34 -4.03
C LEU A 66 6.50 0.89 -4.55
N ARG A 67 6.37 2.21 -4.77
CA ARG A 67 5.14 2.83 -5.31
C ARG A 67 4.86 2.37 -6.74
N PHE A 68 5.90 2.23 -7.56
CA PHE A 68 5.79 1.68 -8.91
C PHE A 68 5.37 0.21 -8.90
N GLY A 69 6.02 -0.63 -8.09
CA GLY A 69 5.66 -2.04 -7.94
C GLY A 69 4.21 -2.25 -7.46
N ILE A 70 3.75 -1.45 -6.49
CA ILE A 70 2.35 -1.47 -6.02
C ILE A 70 1.40 -1.06 -7.15
N GLY A 71 1.73 -0.02 -7.93
CA GLY A 71 0.88 0.46 -9.01
C GLY A 71 0.69 -0.57 -10.10
N ILE A 72 1.78 -1.16 -10.59
CA ILE A 72 1.74 -2.23 -11.61
C ILE A 72 1.05 -3.47 -11.04
N GLY A 73 1.34 -3.84 -9.79
CA GLY A 73 0.70 -4.96 -9.11
C GLY A 73 -0.82 -4.78 -8.94
N ASP A 74 -1.30 -3.56 -8.65
CA ASP A 74 -2.75 -3.27 -8.58
C ASP A 74 -3.41 -3.38 -9.97
N GLY A 75 -2.69 -3.10 -11.05
CA GLY A 75 -3.13 -3.40 -12.43
C GLY A 75 -3.18 -4.90 -12.70
N ALA A 76 -2.14 -5.62 -12.29
CA ALA A 76 -2.06 -7.07 -12.47
C ALA A 76 -3.18 -7.82 -11.72
N ILE A 77 -3.49 -7.43 -10.46
CA ILE A 77 -4.60 -8.05 -9.70
C ILE A 77 -5.96 -7.78 -10.35
N ALA A 78 -6.18 -6.59 -10.92
CA ALA A 78 -7.44 -6.26 -11.58
C ALA A 78 -7.65 -7.13 -12.82
N LEU A 79 -6.68 -7.20 -13.73
CA LEU A 79 -6.77 -8.03 -14.92
C LEU A 79 -6.81 -9.53 -14.57
N SER A 80 -5.91 -10.01 -13.70
CA SER A 80 -5.88 -11.41 -13.28
C SER A 80 -7.20 -11.86 -12.64
N SER A 81 -7.84 -11.00 -11.81
CA SER A 81 -9.11 -11.36 -11.18
C SER A 81 -10.28 -11.41 -12.18
N GLN A 82 -10.31 -10.46 -13.13
CA GLN A 82 -11.33 -10.45 -14.18
C GLN A 82 -11.19 -11.68 -15.10
N ASP A 83 -9.97 -11.97 -15.54
CA ASP A 83 -9.70 -13.10 -16.45
C ASP A 83 -9.88 -14.46 -15.75
N THR A 84 -9.56 -14.56 -14.46
CA THR A 84 -9.89 -15.73 -13.64
C THR A 84 -11.42 -15.92 -13.52
N GLY A 85 -12.17 -14.83 -13.34
CA GLY A 85 -13.63 -14.89 -13.30
C GLY A 85 -14.25 -15.29 -14.64
N ALA A 86 -13.65 -14.88 -15.74
CA ALA A 86 -14.08 -15.17 -17.11
C ALA A 86 -13.57 -16.53 -17.64
N GLU A 87 -12.81 -17.28 -16.83
CA GLU A 87 -12.11 -18.52 -17.23
C GLU A 87 -11.20 -18.32 -18.46
N ALA A 88 -10.69 -17.08 -18.65
CA ALA A 88 -9.83 -16.66 -19.74
C ALA A 88 -8.34 -16.82 -19.36
N ASP A 89 -7.93 -18.06 -19.08
CA ASP A 89 -6.58 -18.39 -18.55
C ASP A 89 -5.44 -17.84 -19.43
N ALA A 90 -5.57 -17.92 -20.76
CA ALA A 90 -4.56 -17.41 -21.69
C ALA A 90 -4.36 -15.90 -21.56
N ASN A 91 -5.42 -15.12 -21.36
CA ASN A 91 -5.35 -13.67 -21.15
C ASN A 91 -4.78 -13.34 -19.75
N ARG A 92 -5.17 -14.08 -18.72
CA ARG A 92 -4.60 -13.98 -17.38
C ARG A 92 -3.09 -14.19 -17.41
N ASP A 93 -2.62 -15.26 -18.05
CA ASP A 93 -1.20 -15.59 -18.14
C ASP A 93 -0.42 -14.52 -18.92
N GLN A 94 -1.02 -13.98 -20.01
CA GLN A 94 -0.47 -12.82 -20.72
C GLN A 94 -0.40 -11.57 -19.84
N ALA A 95 -1.45 -11.27 -19.08
CA ALA A 95 -1.49 -10.10 -18.19
C ALA A 95 -0.41 -10.17 -17.11
N VAL A 96 -0.23 -11.33 -16.49
CA VAL A 96 0.79 -11.56 -15.47
C VAL A 96 2.21 -11.46 -16.05
N SER A 97 2.46 -12.14 -17.18
CA SER A 97 3.78 -12.14 -17.82
C SER A 97 4.18 -10.74 -18.29
N GLN A 98 3.23 -9.97 -18.85
CA GLN A 98 3.46 -8.59 -19.27
C GLN A 98 3.67 -7.65 -18.08
N ALA A 99 2.90 -7.82 -16.99
CA ALA A 99 3.08 -7.04 -15.78
C ALA A 99 4.47 -7.25 -15.15
N LEU A 100 4.95 -8.50 -15.11
CA LEU A 100 6.31 -8.83 -14.65
C LEU A 100 7.37 -8.18 -15.53
N LEU A 101 7.22 -8.25 -16.85
CA LEU A 101 8.16 -7.62 -17.78
C LEU A 101 8.20 -6.10 -17.61
N ILE A 102 7.03 -5.45 -17.52
CA ILE A 102 6.91 -4.00 -17.25
C ILE A 102 7.57 -3.67 -15.91
N GLY A 103 7.37 -4.50 -14.89
CA GLY A 103 7.98 -4.31 -13.58
C GLY A 103 9.51 -4.41 -13.61
N ILE A 104 10.07 -5.41 -14.29
CA ILE A 104 11.52 -5.58 -14.42
C ILE A 104 12.12 -4.38 -15.17
N ILE A 105 11.56 -4.02 -16.33
CA ILE A 105 12.02 -2.88 -17.13
C ILE A 105 11.86 -1.57 -16.34
N GLY A 106 10.72 -1.38 -15.66
CA GLY A 106 10.45 -0.23 -14.80
C GLY A 106 11.34 -0.14 -13.57
N GLY A 107 12.01 -1.24 -13.18
CA GLY A 107 13.02 -1.27 -12.13
C GLY A 107 14.37 -0.70 -12.57
N ILE A 108 14.71 -0.78 -13.87
CA ILE A 108 16.00 -0.35 -14.39
C ILE A 108 16.34 1.12 -14.10
N PRO A 109 15.41 2.10 -14.29
CA PRO A 109 15.69 3.49 -13.93
C PRO A 109 16.08 3.67 -12.46
N PHE A 110 15.51 2.90 -11.53
CA PHE A 110 15.87 2.96 -10.12
C PHE A 110 17.25 2.35 -9.85
N VAL A 111 17.61 1.28 -10.55
CA VAL A 111 18.97 0.72 -10.51
C VAL A 111 20.00 1.78 -10.97
N LEU A 112 19.73 2.45 -12.09
CA LEU A 112 20.59 3.51 -12.59
C LEU A 112 20.65 4.71 -11.64
N PHE A 113 19.52 5.09 -11.04
CA PHE A 113 19.48 6.12 -10.00
C PHE A 113 20.34 5.74 -8.79
N GLY A 114 20.22 4.49 -8.30
CA GLY A 114 21.03 3.99 -7.20
C GLY A 114 22.52 3.95 -7.52
N LEU A 115 22.91 3.62 -8.75
CA LEU A 115 24.31 3.55 -9.15
C LEU A 115 24.97 4.92 -9.37
N PHE A 116 24.24 5.88 -9.94
CA PHE A 116 24.84 7.13 -10.41
C PHE A 116 24.42 8.38 -9.63
N LEU A 117 23.31 8.33 -8.89
CA LEU A 117 22.74 9.50 -8.21
C LEU A 117 22.53 9.32 -6.71
N ASN A 118 23.00 8.21 -6.12
CA ASN A 118 22.79 7.91 -4.69
C ASN A 118 23.37 9.01 -3.78
N GLU A 119 24.63 9.39 -4.00
CA GLU A 119 25.34 10.38 -3.19
C GLU A 119 24.71 11.78 -3.35
N PHE A 120 24.40 12.18 -4.60
CA PHE A 120 23.70 13.42 -4.89
C PHE A 120 22.32 13.48 -4.21
N ALA A 121 21.56 12.39 -4.27
CA ALA A 121 20.24 12.31 -3.65
C ALA A 121 20.30 12.47 -2.13
N ILE A 122 21.22 11.78 -1.48
CA ILE A 122 21.39 11.88 -0.04
C ILE A 122 21.95 13.27 0.36
N SER A 123 22.86 13.86 -0.41
CA SER A 123 23.42 15.18 -0.11
C SER A 123 22.36 16.29 -0.12
N ILE A 124 21.36 16.23 -1.01
CA ILE A 124 20.26 17.21 -1.03
C ILE A 124 19.47 17.19 0.30
N LEU A 125 19.11 16.02 0.80
CA LEU A 125 18.38 15.90 2.06
C LEU A 125 19.28 15.99 3.28
N GLY A 126 20.51 15.49 3.17
CA GLY A 126 21.51 15.52 4.21
C GLY A 126 22.01 16.94 4.54
N SER A 127 21.88 17.89 3.60
CA SER A 127 22.20 19.31 3.85
C SER A 127 21.36 19.96 4.95
N LEU A 128 20.31 19.29 5.40
CA LEU A 128 19.47 19.67 6.53
C LEU A 128 19.94 19.08 7.86
N ALA A 129 20.99 18.22 7.85
CA ALA A 129 21.58 17.65 9.06
C ALA A 129 22.55 18.64 9.72
N GLU A 130 22.87 18.40 11.01
CA GLU A 130 23.88 19.18 11.72
C GLU A 130 25.26 19.03 11.06
N GLU A 131 26.03 20.13 10.99
CA GLU A 131 27.33 20.18 10.27
C GLU A 131 28.32 19.06 10.65
N GLY A 132 28.33 18.58 11.91
CA GLY A 132 29.20 17.53 12.37
C GLY A 132 28.84 16.10 11.93
N ALA A 133 27.59 15.85 11.60
CA ALA A 133 27.09 14.51 11.20
C ALA A 133 26.91 14.35 9.68
N PHE A 134 27.11 15.41 8.91
CA PHE A 134 26.79 15.46 7.48
C PHE A 134 27.56 14.42 6.65
N ALA A 135 28.88 14.28 6.89
CA ALA A 135 29.72 13.34 6.16
C ALA A 135 29.30 11.88 6.39
N ASP A 136 29.07 11.49 7.65
CA ASP A 136 28.64 10.13 7.99
C ASP A 136 27.25 9.81 7.43
N VAL A 137 26.34 10.79 7.45
CA VAL A 137 24.99 10.63 6.88
C VAL A 137 25.05 10.39 5.37
N ILE A 138 25.93 11.11 4.64
CA ILE A 138 26.12 10.88 3.20
C ILE A 138 26.74 9.51 2.97
N GLU A 139 27.80 9.15 3.69
CA GLU A 139 28.49 7.88 3.52
C GLU A 139 27.54 6.69 3.74
N TYR A 140 26.90 6.59 4.89
CA TYR A 140 25.99 5.48 5.18
C TYR A 140 24.73 5.50 4.31
N GLY A 141 24.15 6.69 4.09
CA GLY A 141 22.89 6.84 3.34
C GLY A 141 23.04 6.54 1.86
N SER A 142 24.16 6.95 1.23
CA SER A 142 24.39 6.71 -0.20
C SER A 142 24.61 5.21 -0.48
N VAL A 143 25.41 4.53 0.32
CA VAL A 143 25.65 3.09 0.19
C VAL A 143 24.37 2.30 0.46
N TYR A 144 23.63 2.66 1.51
CA TYR A 144 22.32 2.04 1.80
C TYR A 144 21.36 2.21 0.62
N LEU A 145 21.21 3.44 0.11
CA LEU A 145 20.34 3.76 -1.01
C LEU A 145 20.75 2.99 -2.27
N MET A 146 22.03 2.94 -2.60
CA MET A 146 22.55 2.18 -3.74
C MET A 146 22.14 0.72 -3.67
N ILE A 147 22.39 0.05 -2.54
CA ILE A 147 22.08 -1.38 -2.36
C ILE A 147 20.58 -1.64 -2.51
N VAL A 148 19.73 -0.83 -1.87
CA VAL A 148 18.28 -1.00 -1.94
C VAL A 148 17.75 -0.71 -3.36
N MET A 149 18.30 0.29 -4.05
CA MET A 149 17.91 0.59 -5.43
C MET A 149 18.31 -0.50 -6.42
N LEU A 150 19.43 -1.20 -6.19
CA LEU A 150 19.82 -2.36 -7.01
C LEU A 150 18.79 -3.50 -6.93
N SER A 151 18.06 -3.62 -5.83
CA SER A 151 16.99 -4.63 -5.69
C SER A 151 15.64 -4.19 -6.28
N ALA A 152 15.51 -3.00 -6.88
CA ALA A 152 14.25 -2.49 -7.39
C ALA A 152 13.52 -3.43 -8.38
N PRO A 153 14.19 -4.09 -9.35
CA PRO A 153 13.53 -5.09 -10.18
C PRO A 153 12.98 -6.28 -9.38
N ALA A 154 13.70 -6.72 -8.35
CA ALA A 154 13.26 -7.81 -7.47
C ALA A 154 12.05 -7.38 -6.61
N ILE A 155 12.05 -6.16 -6.08
CA ILE A 155 10.90 -5.55 -5.39
C ILE A 155 9.67 -5.56 -6.31
N HIS A 156 9.82 -5.15 -7.58
CA HIS A 156 8.72 -5.15 -8.54
C HIS A 156 8.21 -6.55 -8.82
N VAL A 157 9.09 -7.51 -9.10
CA VAL A 157 8.70 -8.92 -9.32
C VAL A 157 7.94 -9.47 -8.13
N ASN A 158 8.45 -9.23 -6.91
CA ASN A 158 7.84 -9.68 -5.66
C ASN A 158 6.40 -9.16 -5.52
N PHE A 159 6.20 -7.84 -5.70
CA PHE A 159 4.87 -7.23 -5.59
C PHE A 159 3.92 -7.67 -6.70
N ILE A 160 4.37 -7.69 -7.94
CA ILE A 160 3.54 -7.99 -9.10
C ILE A 160 3.11 -9.46 -9.06
N ALA A 161 4.04 -10.39 -8.80
CA ALA A 161 3.74 -11.81 -8.72
C ALA A 161 2.77 -12.12 -7.58
N ALA A 162 3.02 -11.58 -6.37
CA ALA A 162 2.09 -11.72 -5.24
C ALA A 162 0.69 -11.21 -5.58
N ARG A 163 0.58 -10.04 -6.21
CA ARG A 163 -0.69 -9.44 -6.60
C ARG A 163 -1.40 -10.21 -7.70
N SER A 164 -0.66 -10.75 -8.67
CA SER A 164 -1.20 -11.59 -9.74
C SER A 164 -1.83 -12.88 -9.17
N ILE A 165 -1.13 -13.53 -8.24
CA ILE A 165 -1.65 -14.72 -7.54
C ILE A 165 -2.86 -14.35 -6.67
N HIS A 166 -2.87 -13.18 -6.00
CA HIS A 166 -4.07 -12.71 -5.31
C HIS A 166 -5.29 -12.63 -6.26
N GLY A 167 -5.10 -12.22 -7.52
CA GLY A 167 -6.18 -12.12 -8.52
C GLY A 167 -6.90 -13.44 -8.76
N THR A 168 -6.24 -14.59 -8.69
CA THR A 168 -6.88 -15.91 -8.79
C THR A 168 -7.73 -16.27 -7.56
N GLY A 169 -7.57 -15.52 -6.46
CA GLY A 169 -8.21 -15.79 -5.18
C GLY A 169 -7.32 -16.53 -4.18
N ASP A 170 -6.10 -16.88 -4.58
CA ASP A 170 -5.10 -17.42 -3.67
C ASP A 170 -4.36 -16.27 -2.97
N THR A 171 -4.78 -15.96 -1.76
CA THR A 171 -4.11 -14.97 -0.89
C THR A 171 -3.17 -15.62 0.12
N ARG A 172 -3.19 -16.96 0.23
CA ARG A 172 -2.39 -17.70 1.21
C ARG A 172 -0.98 -17.94 0.73
N THR A 173 -0.80 -18.34 -0.53
CA THR A 173 0.53 -18.58 -1.11
C THR A 173 1.42 -17.34 -1.00
N PRO A 174 0.99 -16.13 -1.43
CA PRO A 174 1.78 -14.91 -1.20
C PRO A 174 2.04 -14.60 0.29
N MET A 175 1.07 -14.85 1.17
CA MET A 175 1.27 -14.68 2.62
C MET A 175 2.40 -15.57 3.15
N TYR A 176 2.45 -16.85 2.76
CA TYR A 176 3.50 -17.76 3.22
C TYR A 176 4.87 -17.38 2.66
N VAL A 177 4.96 -17.09 1.36
CA VAL A 177 6.22 -16.66 0.73
C VAL A 177 6.74 -15.39 1.38
N ASN A 178 5.92 -14.33 1.45
CA ASN A 178 6.32 -13.08 2.07
C ASN A 178 6.56 -13.21 3.58
N GLY A 179 5.85 -14.13 4.26
CA GLY A 179 6.08 -14.45 5.66
C GLY A 179 7.49 -15.00 5.89
N VAL A 180 7.91 -15.97 5.08
CA VAL A 180 9.25 -16.56 5.14
C VAL A 180 10.31 -15.52 4.76
N VAL A 181 10.09 -14.76 3.69
CA VAL A 181 11.01 -13.71 3.23
C VAL A 181 11.21 -12.63 4.30
N ASN A 182 10.13 -12.15 4.94
CA ASN A 182 10.23 -11.17 6.03
C ASN A 182 10.94 -11.75 7.27
N ALA A 183 10.72 -13.02 7.60
CA ALA A 183 11.43 -13.67 8.69
C ALA A 183 12.93 -13.79 8.39
N ILE A 184 13.31 -14.19 7.17
CA ILE A 184 14.71 -14.22 6.71
C ILE A 184 15.31 -12.81 6.79
N ASN A 185 14.57 -11.79 6.34
CA ASN A 185 15.04 -10.40 6.42
C ASN A 185 15.34 -9.99 7.87
N ILE A 186 14.42 -10.21 8.81
CA ILE A 186 14.62 -9.86 10.22
C ILE A 186 15.86 -10.55 10.79
N VAL A 187 16.03 -11.86 10.54
CA VAL A 187 17.21 -12.61 11.00
C VAL A 187 18.49 -12.09 10.35
N ALA A 188 18.45 -11.84 9.02
CA ALA A 188 19.61 -11.33 8.29
C ALA A 188 19.96 -9.89 8.70
N THR A 189 18.95 -9.02 8.92
CA THR A 189 19.18 -7.64 9.42
C THR A 189 19.91 -7.68 10.77
N VAL A 190 19.39 -8.45 11.73
CA VAL A 190 20.01 -8.55 13.07
C VAL A 190 21.40 -9.22 12.98
N GLY A 191 21.51 -10.30 12.19
CA GLY A 191 22.75 -11.04 12.02
C GLY A 191 23.86 -10.21 11.36
N LEU A 192 23.59 -9.67 10.17
CA LEU A 192 24.57 -8.92 9.38
C LEU A 192 24.88 -7.52 9.96
N ALA A 193 23.91 -6.86 10.59
CA ALA A 193 24.17 -5.56 11.18
C ALA A 193 25.02 -5.67 12.45
N LEU A 194 24.73 -6.65 13.32
CA LEU A 194 25.36 -6.78 14.63
C LEU A 194 26.47 -7.86 14.69
N GLY A 195 26.76 -8.55 13.60
CA GLY A 195 27.79 -9.60 13.57
C GLY A 195 27.45 -10.82 14.43
N LEU A 196 26.16 -11.20 14.51
CA LEU A 196 25.74 -12.31 15.38
C LEU A 196 25.83 -13.67 14.68
N GLY A 197 26.34 -14.67 15.38
CA GLY A 197 26.50 -16.04 14.90
C GLY A 197 27.53 -16.14 13.79
N PRO A 198 27.20 -16.71 12.60
CA PRO A 198 28.13 -16.85 11.49
C PRO A 198 28.25 -15.60 10.61
N PHE A 199 27.54 -14.53 10.92
CA PHE A 199 27.46 -13.34 10.08
C PHE A 199 28.56 -12.32 10.42
N PRO A 200 29.18 -11.66 9.41
CA PRO A 200 30.09 -10.55 9.65
C PRO A 200 29.32 -9.32 10.17
N GLU A 201 29.96 -8.52 10.98
CA GLU A 201 29.42 -7.22 11.42
C GLU A 201 29.58 -6.19 10.31
N LEU A 202 28.47 -5.80 9.68
CA LEU A 202 28.44 -4.88 8.55
C LEU A 202 27.71 -3.56 8.86
N GLY A 203 27.20 -3.39 10.07
CA GLY A 203 26.49 -2.17 10.46
C GLY A 203 25.29 -1.85 9.58
N VAL A 204 25.18 -0.58 9.18
CA VAL A 204 24.08 -0.09 8.30
C VAL A 204 24.06 -0.78 6.95
N ILE A 205 25.22 -1.15 6.40
CA ILE A 205 25.33 -1.90 5.14
C ILE A 205 24.67 -3.28 5.29
N GLY A 206 24.80 -3.91 6.46
CA GLY A 206 24.15 -5.19 6.78
C GLY A 206 22.63 -5.11 6.69
N ILE A 207 22.01 -4.00 7.13
CA ILE A 207 20.56 -3.77 7.02
C ILE A 207 20.14 -3.68 5.55
N ALA A 208 20.88 -2.91 4.74
CA ALA A 208 20.61 -2.76 3.31
C ALA A 208 20.73 -4.10 2.56
N LEU A 209 21.81 -4.87 2.83
CA LEU A 209 22.04 -6.17 2.22
C LEU A 209 20.95 -7.19 2.62
N ALA A 210 20.55 -7.23 3.89
CA ALA A 210 19.46 -8.08 4.35
C ALA A 210 18.18 -7.81 3.56
N THR A 211 17.85 -6.54 3.35
CA THR A 211 16.67 -6.13 2.57
C THR A 211 16.79 -6.54 1.10
N ALA A 212 17.90 -6.21 0.44
CA ALA A 212 18.10 -6.53 -0.98
C ALA A 212 18.14 -8.04 -1.26
N VAL A 213 18.80 -8.81 -0.39
CA VAL A 213 18.85 -10.28 -0.50
C VAL A 213 17.48 -10.90 -0.28
N SER A 214 16.75 -10.45 0.74
CA SER A 214 15.42 -10.96 1.05
C SER A 214 14.41 -10.67 -0.08
N ASP A 215 14.42 -9.45 -0.62
CA ASP A 215 13.58 -9.09 -1.78
C ASP A 215 13.93 -9.95 -3.01
N SER A 216 15.23 -10.22 -3.24
CA SER A 216 15.68 -11.06 -4.32
C SER A 216 15.26 -12.53 -4.13
N LEU A 217 15.36 -13.07 -2.92
CA LEU A 217 14.87 -14.40 -2.58
C LEU A 217 13.35 -14.51 -2.76
N GLY A 218 12.61 -13.49 -2.36
CA GLY A 218 11.16 -13.43 -2.58
C GLY A 218 10.80 -13.42 -4.07
N ALA A 219 11.50 -12.62 -4.87
CA ALA A 219 11.31 -12.59 -6.32
C ALA A 219 11.61 -13.96 -6.97
N LEU A 220 12.70 -14.60 -6.58
CA LEU A 220 13.04 -15.93 -7.07
C LEU A 220 12.02 -17.00 -6.65
N ALA A 221 11.53 -16.94 -5.41
CA ALA A 221 10.48 -17.85 -4.92
C ALA A 221 9.18 -17.67 -5.72
N PHE A 222 8.74 -16.43 -5.97
CA PHE A 222 7.56 -16.19 -6.80
C PHE A 222 7.74 -16.62 -8.25
N LEU A 223 8.89 -16.36 -8.86
CA LEU A 223 9.19 -16.85 -10.21
C LEU A 223 9.19 -18.38 -10.27
N ALA A 224 9.75 -19.05 -9.28
CA ALA A 224 9.72 -20.51 -9.19
C ALA A 224 8.27 -21.05 -9.07
N ILE A 225 7.41 -20.37 -8.31
CA ILE A 225 5.98 -20.72 -8.21
C ILE A 225 5.29 -20.53 -9.56
N LEU A 226 5.51 -19.41 -10.25
CA LEU A 226 4.88 -19.12 -11.55
C LEU A 226 5.37 -20.04 -12.67
N TRP A 227 6.57 -20.62 -12.53
CA TRP A 227 7.09 -21.65 -13.46
C TRP A 227 6.71 -23.06 -13.05
N SER A 228 6.14 -23.25 -11.87
CA SER A 228 5.71 -24.57 -11.42
C SER A 228 4.42 -24.99 -12.15
N PRO A 229 4.35 -26.23 -12.67
CA PRO A 229 3.11 -26.75 -13.27
C PRO A 229 1.96 -26.93 -12.26
N LEU A 230 2.24 -26.76 -10.97
CA LEU A 230 1.23 -26.83 -9.90
C LEU A 230 0.49 -25.51 -9.69
N ASN A 231 0.94 -24.41 -10.32
CA ASN A 231 0.28 -23.11 -10.23
C ASN A 231 -0.71 -22.93 -11.40
N GLU A 232 -1.83 -22.27 -11.13
CA GLU A 232 -2.85 -21.96 -12.14
C GLU A 232 -2.34 -20.94 -13.18
N ILE A 233 -1.42 -20.05 -12.79
CA ILE A 233 -0.82 -19.03 -13.67
C ILE A 233 0.45 -19.61 -14.30
N GLN A 234 0.56 -19.52 -15.63
CA GLN A 234 1.73 -19.93 -16.36
C GLN A 234 2.45 -18.73 -16.98
N TYR A 235 3.79 -18.69 -16.90
CA TYR A 235 4.56 -17.68 -17.61
C TYR A 235 4.53 -17.97 -19.11
N VAL A 236 4.09 -16.96 -19.89
CA VAL A 236 4.02 -17.03 -21.35
C VAL A 236 4.74 -15.85 -21.97
N VAL A 237 5.22 -16.03 -23.20
CA VAL A 237 5.88 -14.93 -23.92
C VAL A 237 4.84 -13.81 -24.20
N PRO A 238 5.13 -12.56 -23.81
CA PRO A 238 4.25 -11.42 -24.05
C PRO A 238 3.99 -11.19 -25.56
N ARG A 239 2.71 -11.18 -25.97
CA ARG A 239 2.32 -11.04 -27.39
C ARG A 239 1.15 -10.08 -27.63
N GLN A 240 0.35 -9.78 -26.60
CA GLN A 240 -0.88 -9.00 -26.76
C GLN A 240 -0.69 -7.55 -26.29
N PHE A 241 -0.45 -6.64 -27.22
CA PHE A 241 -0.24 -5.22 -26.91
C PHE A 241 -1.44 -4.55 -26.22
N VAL A 242 -2.67 -5.03 -26.46
CA VAL A 242 -3.88 -4.52 -25.79
C VAL A 242 -3.77 -4.68 -24.27
N ILE A 243 -3.29 -5.83 -23.80
CA ILE A 243 -3.11 -6.11 -22.37
C ILE A 243 -2.04 -5.19 -21.79
N THR A 244 -0.92 -4.98 -22.48
CA THR A 244 0.13 -4.01 -22.07
C THR A 244 -0.44 -2.61 -21.91
N LYS A 245 -1.21 -2.13 -22.90
CA LYS A 245 -1.90 -0.82 -22.85
C LYS A 245 -2.84 -0.73 -21.66
N GLN A 246 -3.64 -1.75 -21.42
CA GLN A 246 -4.59 -1.78 -20.30
C GLN A 246 -3.86 -1.80 -18.94
N LEU A 247 -2.79 -2.59 -18.78
CA LEU A 247 -1.94 -2.58 -17.59
C LEU A 247 -1.41 -1.17 -17.30
N VAL A 248 -0.84 -0.49 -18.30
CA VAL A 248 -0.33 0.88 -18.14
C VAL A 248 -1.46 1.84 -17.74
N LEU A 249 -2.62 1.78 -18.43
CA LEU A 249 -3.78 2.65 -18.15
C LEU A 249 -4.35 2.47 -16.73
N ILE A 250 -4.30 1.25 -16.20
CA ILE A 250 -4.77 0.96 -14.83
C ILE A 250 -3.70 1.33 -13.79
N SER A 251 -2.42 1.11 -14.11
CA SER A 251 -1.32 1.26 -13.17
C SER A 251 -0.91 2.71 -12.94
N TRP A 252 -0.88 3.58 -13.98
CA TRP A 252 -0.35 4.94 -13.83
C TRP A 252 -1.12 5.80 -12.82
N PRO A 253 -2.49 5.77 -12.74
CA PRO A 253 -3.18 6.57 -11.73
C PRO A 253 -2.85 6.09 -10.32
N ARG A 254 -2.61 4.79 -10.16
CA ARG A 254 -2.23 4.22 -8.86
C ARG A 254 -0.80 4.59 -8.45
N ILE A 255 0.13 4.64 -9.39
CA ILE A 255 1.48 5.17 -9.15
C ILE A 255 1.40 6.65 -8.76
N ALA A 256 0.66 7.46 -9.53
CA ALA A 256 0.46 8.88 -9.27
C ALA A 256 -0.22 9.14 -7.90
N GLU A 257 -1.18 8.30 -7.50
CA GLU A 257 -1.78 8.33 -6.16
C GLU A 257 -0.72 8.14 -5.05
N GLY A 258 0.17 7.17 -5.24
CA GLY A 258 1.27 6.90 -4.30
C GLY A 258 2.30 8.04 -4.23
N LEU A 259 2.64 8.63 -5.37
CA LEU A 259 3.54 9.79 -5.44
C LEU A 259 2.90 11.04 -4.81
N THR A 260 1.61 11.28 -5.06
CA THR A 260 0.86 12.37 -4.42
C THR A 260 0.94 12.29 -2.89
N GLU A 261 0.75 11.08 -2.32
CA GLU A 261 0.88 10.86 -0.88
C GLU A 261 2.27 11.21 -0.36
N MET A 262 3.30 10.76 -1.08
CA MET A 262 4.69 10.97 -0.69
C MET A 262 5.09 12.45 -0.75
N PHE A 263 4.79 13.13 -1.85
CA PHE A 263 5.15 14.54 -2.02
C PHE A 263 4.35 15.50 -1.12
N ALA A 264 3.12 15.15 -0.78
CA ALA A 264 2.29 15.96 0.12
C ALA A 264 2.78 15.92 1.58
N GLU A 265 3.58 14.93 1.95
CA GLU A 265 4.14 14.81 3.30
C GLU A 265 5.07 15.99 3.64
N PHE A 266 5.83 16.49 2.67
CA PHE A 266 6.75 17.63 2.87
C PHE A 266 6.02 18.93 3.23
N PRO A 267 5.09 19.48 2.42
CA PRO A 267 4.39 20.69 2.77
C PRO A 267 3.50 20.53 4.01
N PHE A 268 2.96 19.34 4.28
CA PHE A 268 2.19 19.12 5.49
C PHE A 268 3.06 19.23 6.74
N ASN A 269 4.24 18.62 6.75
CA ASN A 269 5.20 18.77 7.84
C ASN A 269 5.64 20.22 8.02
N ALA A 270 5.86 20.97 6.92
CA ALA A 270 6.19 22.40 6.99
C ALA A 270 5.08 23.22 7.66
N ILE A 271 3.81 22.95 7.36
CA ILE A 271 2.67 23.60 8.02
C ILE A 271 2.64 23.23 9.51
N LEU A 272 2.85 21.96 9.86
CA LEU A 272 2.85 21.53 11.27
C LEU A 272 4.00 22.14 12.08
N LEU A 273 5.17 22.31 11.46
CA LEU A 273 6.31 23.00 12.09
C LEU A 273 6.03 24.49 12.38
N ALA A 274 5.16 25.14 11.60
CA ALA A 274 4.71 26.48 11.90
C ALA A 274 3.88 26.57 13.19
N PHE A 275 3.31 25.44 13.66
CA PHE A 275 2.61 25.37 14.96
C PHE A 275 3.53 24.97 16.11
N GLY A 276 4.76 24.52 15.82
CA GLY A 276 5.77 24.12 16.80
C GLY A 276 6.39 22.75 16.50
N THR A 277 7.61 22.55 17.01
CA THR A 277 8.33 21.28 16.85
C THR A 277 7.65 20.12 17.56
N GLU A 278 7.03 20.38 18.73
CA GLU A 278 6.25 19.42 19.51
C GLU A 278 5.03 18.93 18.73
N VAL A 279 4.37 19.82 17.98
CA VAL A 279 3.19 19.49 17.15
C VAL A 279 3.62 18.55 16.01
N ASN A 280 4.74 18.83 15.34
CA ASN A 280 5.23 17.99 14.28
C ASN A 280 5.66 16.60 14.81
N ALA A 281 6.36 16.54 15.93
CA ALA A 281 6.71 15.28 16.60
C ALA A 281 5.46 14.48 17.00
N ALA A 282 4.49 15.16 17.59
CA ALA A 282 3.20 14.60 18.01
C ALA A 282 2.41 13.99 16.83
N TYR A 283 2.41 14.68 15.67
CA TYR A 283 1.80 14.15 14.44
C TYR A 283 2.39 12.79 14.04
N HIS A 284 3.71 12.66 14.04
CA HIS A 284 4.35 11.41 13.68
C HIS A 284 4.04 10.29 14.66
N ILE A 285 3.93 10.57 15.97
CA ILE A 285 3.52 9.58 16.98
C ILE A 285 2.06 9.16 16.76
N GLY A 286 1.12 10.11 16.66
CA GLY A 286 -0.30 9.82 16.47
C GLY A 286 -0.58 9.07 15.16
N ARG A 287 0.11 9.42 14.07
CA ARG A 287 0.01 8.72 12.79
C ARG A 287 0.53 7.28 12.84
N ARG A 288 1.56 6.97 13.66
CA ARG A 288 2.08 5.61 13.80
C ARG A 288 1.03 4.64 14.34
N MET A 289 0.19 5.08 15.28
CA MET A 289 -0.90 4.26 15.79
C MET A 289 -1.80 3.75 14.65
N TYR A 290 -2.21 4.64 13.75
CA TYR A 290 -2.98 4.27 12.56
C TYR A 290 -2.18 3.36 11.61
N GLN A 291 -0.94 3.72 11.29
CA GLN A 291 -0.14 3.01 10.28
C GLN A 291 0.20 1.58 10.69
N GLN A 292 0.47 1.33 11.96
CA GLN A 292 0.88 0.00 12.44
C GLN A 292 -0.30 -0.93 12.69
N VAL A 293 -1.47 -0.39 12.98
CA VAL A 293 -2.61 -1.20 13.42
C VAL A 293 -3.77 -1.16 12.41
N ALA A 294 -4.34 0.02 12.15
CA ALA A 294 -5.54 0.13 11.32
C ALA A 294 -5.25 -0.06 9.81
N SER A 295 -4.14 0.47 9.33
CA SER A 295 -3.78 0.43 7.91
C SER A 295 -3.59 -0.99 7.35
N PRO A 296 -2.88 -1.94 8.03
CA PRO A 296 -2.77 -3.32 7.57
C PRO A 296 -4.13 -4.00 7.40
N LEU A 297 -5.03 -3.82 8.36
CA LEU A 297 -6.38 -4.38 8.33
C LEU A 297 -7.20 -3.83 7.16
N ALA A 298 -7.25 -2.51 7.01
CA ALA A 298 -8.00 -1.85 5.95
C ALA A 298 -7.49 -2.21 4.54
N ARG A 299 -6.16 -2.37 4.37
CA ARG A 299 -5.55 -2.80 3.09
C ARG A 299 -5.97 -4.21 2.69
N GLY A 300 -6.07 -5.14 3.63
CA GLY A 300 -6.55 -6.51 3.37
C GLY A 300 -7.95 -6.51 2.76
N TYR A 301 -8.86 -5.70 3.30
CA TYR A 301 -10.21 -5.55 2.73
C TYR A 301 -10.21 -4.91 1.35
N GLY A 302 -9.35 -3.93 1.10
CA GLY A 302 -9.20 -3.32 -0.22
C GLY A 302 -8.78 -4.33 -1.29
N VAL A 303 -7.83 -5.21 -0.98
CA VAL A 303 -7.39 -6.30 -1.88
C VAL A 303 -8.50 -7.32 -2.10
N ALA A 304 -9.16 -7.79 -1.04
CA ALA A 304 -10.27 -8.74 -1.17
C ALA A 304 -11.43 -8.16 -1.99
N SER A 305 -11.73 -6.87 -1.83
CA SER A 305 -12.75 -6.18 -2.62
C SER A 305 -12.40 -6.15 -4.11
N ASN A 306 -11.12 -5.85 -4.46
CA ASN A 306 -10.63 -5.88 -5.84
C ASN A 306 -10.81 -7.27 -6.46
N ILE A 307 -10.38 -8.33 -5.77
CA ILE A 307 -10.50 -9.72 -6.23
C ILE A 307 -11.98 -10.10 -6.47
N LEU A 308 -12.84 -9.89 -5.48
CA LEU A 308 -14.23 -10.33 -5.53
C LEU A 308 -15.04 -9.59 -6.59
N VAL A 309 -14.78 -8.30 -6.78
CA VAL A 309 -15.42 -7.49 -7.80
C VAL A 309 -14.93 -7.90 -9.18
N GLY A 310 -13.60 -8.02 -9.39
CA GLY A 310 -13.02 -8.43 -10.65
C GLY A 310 -13.53 -9.81 -11.10
N GLN A 311 -13.46 -10.81 -10.20
CA GLN A 311 -13.97 -12.14 -10.50
C GLN A 311 -15.48 -12.18 -10.81
N ALA A 312 -16.29 -11.37 -10.11
CA ALA A 312 -17.72 -11.31 -10.39
C ALA A 312 -18.03 -10.66 -11.75
N LEU A 313 -17.29 -9.62 -12.12
CA LEU A 313 -17.39 -9.02 -13.47
C LEU A 313 -16.96 -10.00 -14.55
N GLY A 314 -15.86 -10.75 -14.32
CA GLY A 314 -15.40 -11.79 -15.25
C GLY A 314 -16.44 -12.85 -15.52
N ARG A 315 -17.22 -13.25 -14.50
CA ARG A 315 -18.34 -14.20 -14.65
C ARG A 315 -19.60 -13.63 -15.31
N GLY A 316 -19.59 -12.33 -15.70
CA GLY A 316 -20.79 -11.67 -16.21
C GLY A 316 -21.84 -11.38 -15.13
N GLU A 317 -21.44 -11.24 -13.85
CA GLU A 317 -22.34 -11.04 -12.71
C GLU A 317 -22.26 -9.61 -12.13
N PRO A 318 -22.71 -8.55 -12.83
CA PRO A 318 -22.54 -7.16 -12.40
C PRO A 318 -23.21 -6.84 -11.06
N GLU A 319 -24.39 -7.41 -10.80
CA GLU A 319 -25.10 -7.24 -9.53
C GLU A 319 -24.34 -7.90 -8.35
N THR A 320 -23.72 -9.05 -8.61
CA THR A 320 -22.86 -9.71 -7.61
C THR A 320 -21.60 -8.90 -7.37
N ALA A 321 -21.00 -8.31 -8.40
CA ALA A 321 -19.85 -7.41 -8.27
C ALA A 321 -20.17 -6.19 -7.40
N PHE A 322 -21.29 -5.53 -7.66
CA PHE A 322 -21.77 -4.40 -6.86
C PHE A 322 -22.01 -4.81 -5.39
N TYR A 323 -22.71 -5.91 -5.17
CA TYR A 323 -22.99 -6.43 -3.83
C TYR A 323 -21.71 -6.81 -3.07
N ASN A 324 -20.74 -7.44 -3.72
CA ASN A 324 -19.46 -7.81 -3.14
C ASN A 324 -18.68 -6.56 -2.69
N GLY A 325 -18.63 -5.51 -3.51
CA GLY A 325 -17.99 -4.25 -3.16
C GLY A 325 -18.64 -3.58 -1.95
N LEU A 326 -19.97 -3.54 -1.91
CA LEU A 326 -20.72 -2.99 -0.78
C LEU A 326 -20.51 -3.80 0.51
N ALA A 327 -20.57 -5.14 0.41
CA ALA A 327 -20.36 -6.03 1.54
C ALA A 327 -18.92 -5.94 2.10
N ALA A 328 -17.91 -5.85 1.23
CA ALA A 328 -16.52 -5.66 1.62
C ALA A 328 -16.32 -4.30 2.31
N THR A 329 -16.94 -3.23 1.79
CA THR A 329 -16.91 -1.90 2.41
C THR A 329 -17.57 -1.92 3.79
N GLY A 330 -18.75 -2.52 3.91
CA GLY A 330 -19.44 -2.65 5.20
C GLY A 330 -18.64 -3.44 6.23
N LEU A 331 -18.07 -4.59 5.84
CA LEU A 331 -17.26 -5.41 6.75
C LEU A 331 -15.98 -4.69 7.18
N SER A 332 -15.29 -4.04 6.23
CA SER A 332 -14.10 -3.24 6.52
C SER A 332 -14.40 -2.13 7.53
N THR A 333 -15.47 -1.37 7.27
CA THR A 333 -15.88 -0.26 8.14
C THR A 333 -16.24 -0.75 9.54
N LEU A 334 -16.98 -1.84 9.66
CA LEU A 334 -17.40 -2.40 10.97
C LEU A 334 -16.21 -2.96 11.76
N THR A 335 -15.34 -3.74 11.13
CA THR A 335 -14.24 -4.41 11.85
C THR A 335 -13.13 -3.44 12.20
N VAL A 336 -12.65 -2.64 11.23
CA VAL A 336 -11.61 -1.63 11.45
C VAL A 336 -12.16 -0.50 12.31
N GLY A 337 -13.40 -0.05 12.04
CA GLY A 337 -14.05 0.99 12.81
C GLY A 337 -14.27 0.59 14.27
N GLY A 338 -14.76 -0.62 14.54
CA GLY A 338 -14.92 -1.14 15.91
C GLY A 338 -13.59 -1.20 16.66
N PHE A 339 -12.53 -1.65 15.98
CA PHE A 339 -11.19 -1.66 16.55
C PHE A 339 -10.64 -0.23 16.80
N CYS A 340 -10.86 0.70 15.88
CA CYS A 340 -10.39 2.07 16.03
C CYS A 340 -11.16 2.86 17.11
N LEU A 341 -12.42 2.51 17.40
CA LEU A 341 -13.12 3.06 18.55
C LEU A 341 -12.39 2.72 19.86
N LEU A 342 -11.85 1.51 20.00
CA LEU A 342 -11.02 1.19 21.17
C LEU A 342 -9.77 2.06 21.21
N LEU A 343 -9.10 2.25 20.06
CA LEU A 343 -7.91 3.11 19.97
C LEU A 343 -8.21 4.57 20.32
N PHE A 344 -9.39 5.06 20.01
CA PHE A 344 -9.80 6.43 20.36
C PHE A 344 -9.80 6.65 21.89
N PHE A 345 -10.32 5.69 22.65
CA PHE A 345 -10.37 5.79 24.12
C PHE A 345 -9.01 5.56 24.79
N PHE A 346 -8.13 4.81 24.16
CA PHE A 346 -6.79 4.48 24.68
C PHE A 346 -5.67 5.26 23.98
N ALA A 347 -5.99 6.37 23.30
CA ALA A 347 -5.01 7.15 22.53
C ALA A 347 -3.86 7.69 23.39
N GLU A 348 -4.17 8.23 24.58
CA GLU A 348 -3.17 8.77 25.49
C GLU A 348 -2.24 7.67 26.02
N GLN A 349 -2.80 6.52 26.46
CA GLN A 349 -2.02 5.37 26.94
C GLN A 349 -1.07 4.84 25.85
N PHE A 350 -1.51 4.84 24.60
CA PHE A 350 -0.67 4.47 23.48
C PHE A 350 0.47 5.47 23.27
N VAL A 351 0.18 6.77 23.36
CA VAL A 351 1.16 7.83 23.17
C VAL A 351 2.24 7.81 24.25
N LEU A 352 1.87 7.52 25.51
CA LEU A 352 2.79 7.41 26.65
C LEU A 352 3.86 6.32 26.47
N VAL A 353 3.67 5.36 25.54
CA VAL A 353 4.73 4.40 25.18
C VAL A 353 5.88 5.07 24.44
N PHE A 354 5.65 6.22 23.79
CA PHE A 354 6.63 6.89 22.93
C PHE A 354 7.24 8.13 23.58
N THR A 355 6.51 8.82 24.45
CA THR A 355 6.97 10.06 25.08
C THR A 355 6.25 10.32 26.39
N ASN A 356 6.97 10.98 27.33
CA ASN A 356 6.40 11.46 28.60
C ASN A 356 6.35 12.99 28.67
N ASP A 357 6.74 13.69 27.58
CA ASP A 357 6.63 15.15 27.54
C ASP A 357 5.16 15.57 27.46
N PRO A 358 4.65 16.34 28.47
CA PRO A 358 3.21 16.64 28.57
C PRO A 358 2.63 17.38 27.35
N ALA A 359 3.41 18.28 26.73
CA ALA A 359 2.96 19.04 25.56
C ALA A 359 2.83 18.12 24.34
N THR A 360 3.85 17.29 24.08
CA THR A 360 3.84 16.30 23.01
C THR A 360 2.75 15.25 23.21
N VAL A 361 2.53 14.75 24.45
CA VAL A 361 1.46 13.81 24.78
C VAL A 361 0.08 14.38 24.43
N SER A 362 -0.18 15.65 24.81
CA SER A 362 -1.46 16.30 24.52
C SER A 362 -1.74 16.39 23.02
N TYR A 363 -0.80 16.89 22.23
CA TYR A 363 -0.94 16.98 20.78
C TYR A 363 -1.01 15.61 20.09
N ALA A 364 -0.18 14.66 20.51
CA ALA A 364 -0.13 13.32 19.92
C ALA A 364 -1.41 12.54 20.19
N SER A 365 -2.01 12.70 21.38
CA SER A 365 -3.32 12.12 21.70
C SER A 365 -4.41 12.69 20.80
N GLY A 366 -4.39 13.99 20.53
CA GLY A 366 -5.30 14.63 19.56
C GLY A 366 -5.15 14.07 18.13
N PHE A 367 -3.92 13.92 17.64
CA PHE A 367 -3.67 13.29 16.34
C PHE A 367 -4.08 11.81 16.33
N ALA A 368 -3.80 11.05 17.39
CA ALA A 368 -4.20 9.66 17.52
C ALA A 368 -5.74 9.51 17.48
N GLN A 369 -6.46 10.39 18.17
CA GLN A 369 -7.93 10.42 18.15
C GLN A 369 -8.47 10.83 16.76
N ALA A 370 -7.89 11.84 16.12
CA ALA A 370 -8.27 12.24 14.75
C ALA A 370 -8.06 11.08 13.76
N TYR A 371 -6.94 10.37 13.86
CA TYR A 371 -6.70 9.17 13.05
C TYR A 371 -7.60 7.98 13.42
N ALA A 372 -8.00 7.82 14.66
CA ALA A 372 -8.96 6.78 15.06
C ALA A 372 -10.34 7.01 14.42
N ILE A 373 -10.81 8.26 14.37
CA ILE A 373 -12.03 8.62 13.65
C ILE A 373 -11.84 8.42 12.14
N ALA A 374 -10.76 8.97 11.59
CA ALA A 374 -10.45 8.85 10.16
C ALA A 374 -10.28 7.39 9.72
N ALA A 375 -9.80 6.49 10.57
CA ALA A 375 -9.56 5.09 10.23
C ALA A 375 -10.83 4.34 9.81
N VAL A 376 -11.99 4.70 10.37
CA VAL A 376 -13.30 4.19 9.93
C VAL A 376 -13.56 4.54 8.46
N LEU A 377 -13.30 5.81 8.11
CA LEU A 377 -13.44 6.34 6.75
C LEU A 377 -12.36 5.78 5.81
N ILE A 378 -11.13 5.61 6.30
CA ILE A 378 -10.03 5.01 5.55
C ILE A 378 -10.36 3.56 5.18
N ALA A 379 -10.96 2.81 6.09
CA ALA A 379 -11.40 1.45 5.84
C ALA A 379 -12.45 1.38 4.71
N ALA A 380 -13.44 2.28 4.75
CA ALA A 380 -14.43 2.43 3.67
C ALA A 380 -13.76 2.87 2.35
N TYR A 381 -12.88 3.88 2.39
CA TYR A 381 -12.16 4.39 1.23
C TYR A 381 -11.32 3.30 0.54
N LEU A 382 -10.57 2.49 1.30
CA LEU A 382 -9.73 1.44 0.72
C LEU A 382 -10.54 0.30 0.11
N ALA A 383 -11.65 -0.09 0.72
CA ALA A 383 -12.55 -1.11 0.17
C ALA A 383 -13.28 -0.61 -1.09
N LEU A 384 -13.79 0.64 -1.10
CA LEU A 384 -14.37 1.27 -2.30
C LEU A 384 -13.35 1.43 -3.42
N SER A 385 -12.13 1.89 -3.09
CA SER A 385 -11.03 1.97 -4.06
C SER A 385 -10.68 0.61 -4.64
N GLY A 386 -10.65 -0.44 -3.81
CA GLY A 386 -10.46 -1.82 -4.25
C GLY A 386 -11.56 -2.27 -5.21
N SER A 387 -12.82 -2.00 -4.89
CA SER A 387 -13.97 -2.30 -5.75
C SER A 387 -13.85 -1.65 -7.13
N LEU A 388 -13.56 -0.35 -7.17
CA LEU A 388 -13.39 0.39 -8.42
C LEU A 388 -12.22 -0.13 -9.25
N ARG A 389 -11.09 -0.47 -8.60
CA ARG A 389 -9.93 -1.08 -9.27
C ARG A 389 -10.25 -2.46 -9.83
N GLY A 390 -11.05 -3.28 -9.13
CA GLY A 390 -11.56 -4.55 -9.63
C GLY A 390 -12.37 -4.41 -10.93
N GLY A 391 -13.02 -3.26 -11.12
CA GLY A 391 -13.67 -2.84 -12.37
C GLY A 391 -12.75 -2.06 -13.32
N SER A 392 -11.42 -2.10 -13.14
CA SER A 392 -10.42 -1.34 -13.92
C SER A 392 -10.58 0.19 -13.87
N GLU A 393 -11.34 0.71 -12.87
CA GLU A 393 -11.58 2.14 -12.71
C GLU A 393 -10.64 2.70 -11.64
N THR A 394 -9.50 3.28 -12.09
CA THR A 394 -8.42 3.75 -11.21
C THR A 394 -8.30 5.27 -11.14
N ILE A 395 -8.92 6.00 -12.08
CA ILE A 395 -8.87 7.47 -12.11
C ILE A 395 -9.62 8.10 -10.91
N PRO A 396 -10.86 7.67 -10.54
CA PRO A 396 -11.55 8.28 -9.41
C PRO A 396 -10.80 8.15 -8.07
N PRO A 397 -10.21 7.01 -7.68
CA PRO A 397 -9.35 6.93 -6.50
C PRO A 397 -8.18 7.92 -6.52
N PHE A 398 -7.54 8.11 -7.68
CA PHE A 398 -6.48 9.10 -7.85
C PHE A 398 -6.99 10.53 -7.67
N ILE A 399 -8.10 10.91 -8.31
CA ILE A 399 -8.72 12.24 -8.16
C ILE A 399 -9.11 12.48 -6.69
N ALA A 400 -9.74 11.48 -6.04
CA ALA A 400 -10.09 11.56 -4.63
C ALA A 400 -8.87 11.81 -3.75
N ARG A 401 -7.73 11.17 -4.06
CA ARG A 401 -6.46 11.37 -3.36
C ARG A 401 -5.95 12.79 -3.56
N VAL A 402 -5.87 13.28 -4.79
CA VAL A 402 -5.34 14.62 -5.11
C VAL A 402 -6.17 15.69 -4.45
N ILE A 403 -7.49 15.72 -4.66
CA ILE A 403 -8.36 16.74 -4.08
C ILE A 403 -8.37 16.64 -2.55
N GLY A 404 -8.53 15.43 -2.01
CA GLY A 404 -8.51 15.21 -0.57
C GLY A 404 -7.23 15.74 0.08
N THR A 405 -6.08 15.40 -0.51
CA THR A 405 -4.78 15.83 0.03
C THR A 405 -4.55 17.32 -0.12
N PHE A 406 -4.69 17.89 -1.32
CA PHE A 406 -4.31 19.30 -1.55
C PHE A 406 -5.35 20.29 -1.07
N VAL A 407 -6.64 19.97 -1.19
CA VAL A 407 -7.70 20.90 -0.77
C VAL A 407 -8.04 20.73 0.72
N PHE A 408 -8.35 19.49 1.14
CA PHE A 408 -8.82 19.25 2.50
C PHE A 408 -7.68 19.08 3.50
N LEU A 409 -6.65 18.31 3.22
CA LEU A 409 -5.56 18.12 4.18
C LEU A 409 -4.65 19.38 4.23
N LEU A 410 -4.03 19.75 3.13
CA LEU A 410 -3.09 20.87 3.08
C LEU A 410 -3.78 22.22 3.10
N GLY A 411 -4.71 22.45 2.18
CA GLY A 411 -5.39 23.75 2.03
C GLY A 411 -6.18 24.13 3.27
N PHE A 412 -6.99 23.21 3.80
CA PHE A 412 -7.77 23.49 5.02
C PHE A 412 -6.84 23.72 6.22
N THR A 413 -5.80 22.88 6.43
CA THR A 413 -4.86 23.09 7.53
C THR A 413 -4.14 24.44 7.43
N TYR A 414 -3.72 24.84 6.22
CA TYR A 414 -3.05 26.13 6.02
C TYR A 414 -4.01 27.31 6.26
N VAL A 415 -5.19 27.31 5.61
CA VAL A 415 -6.12 28.43 5.70
C VAL A 415 -6.67 28.57 7.13
N PHE A 416 -7.20 27.49 7.69
CA PHE A 416 -7.81 27.57 9.02
C PHE A 416 -6.76 27.55 10.14
N GLY A 417 -5.68 26.78 9.99
CA GLY A 417 -4.68 26.64 11.03
C GLY A 417 -3.71 27.82 11.10
N VAL A 418 -3.20 28.27 9.94
CA VAL A 418 -2.18 29.33 9.88
C VAL A 418 -2.82 30.69 9.65
N VAL A 419 -3.66 30.85 8.61
CA VAL A 419 -4.21 32.19 8.23
C VAL A 419 -5.28 32.65 9.19
N LEU A 420 -6.17 31.76 9.62
CA LEU A 420 -7.27 32.06 10.57
C LEU A 420 -6.90 31.75 12.03
N GLU A 421 -5.65 31.31 12.29
CA GLU A 421 -5.06 31.14 13.62
C GLU A 421 -5.78 30.09 14.53
N TYR A 422 -6.53 29.13 13.98
CA TYR A 422 -7.10 28.03 14.77
C TYR A 422 -6.05 26.99 15.19
N GLY A 423 -4.80 27.12 14.73
CA GLY A 423 -3.68 26.26 15.14
C GLY A 423 -3.86 24.80 14.77
N VAL A 424 -3.37 23.92 15.65
CA VAL A 424 -3.32 22.46 15.42
C VAL A 424 -4.70 21.81 15.28
N ILE A 425 -5.77 22.41 15.84
CA ILE A 425 -7.13 21.88 15.74
C ILE A 425 -7.55 21.76 14.26
N ALA A 426 -7.11 22.74 13.43
CA ALA A 426 -7.37 22.69 11.99
C ALA A 426 -6.75 21.42 11.34
N ALA A 427 -5.57 20.99 11.78
CA ALA A 427 -4.93 19.75 11.28
C ALA A 427 -5.71 18.49 11.68
N TYR A 428 -6.24 18.41 12.91
CA TYR A 428 -7.08 17.28 13.34
C TYR A 428 -8.34 17.18 12.50
N VAL A 429 -9.02 18.31 12.28
CA VAL A 429 -10.24 18.37 11.46
C VAL A 429 -9.92 18.07 10.00
N ALA A 430 -8.83 18.59 9.46
CA ALA A 430 -8.41 18.38 8.08
C ALA A 430 -8.19 16.89 7.77
N ILE A 431 -7.57 16.13 8.69
CA ILE A 431 -7.35 14.68 8.54
C ILE A 431 -8.69 13.94 8.37
N VAL A 432 -9.70 14.31 9.14
CA VAL A 432 -11.02 13.68 9.06
C VAL A 432 -11.74 14.11 7.79
N LEU A 433 -11.76 15.43 7.47
CA LEU A 433 -12.44 15.98 6.29
C LEU A 433 -11.88 15.43 4.98
N ASP A 434 -10.55 15.21 4.88
CA ASP A 434 -9.93 14.57 3.73
C ASP A 434 -10.61 13.23 3.43
N PHE A 435 -10.76 12.36 4.42
CA PHE A 435 -11.36 11.05 4.21
C PHE A 435 -12.89 11.07 4.11
N VAL A 436 -13.58 12.03 4.73
CA VAL A 436 -15.01 12.26 4.49
C VAL A 436 -15.25 12.56 3.01
N PHE A 437 -14.48 13.50 2.44
CA PHE A 437 -14.57 13.81 1.01
C PHE A 437 -14.28 12.58 0.14
N ARG A 438 -13.19 11.84 0.40
CA ARG A 438 -12.81 10.68 -0.40
C ARG A 438 -13.89 9.60 -0.39
N VAL A 439 -14.46 9.29 0.77
CA VAL A 439 -15.53 8.29 0.89
C VAL A 439 -16.80 8.76 0.18
N ALA A 440 -17.19 10.01 0.37
CA ALA A 440 -18.37 10.56 -0.29
C ALA A 440 -18.22 10.57 -1.81
N TYR A 441 -17.06 11.00 -2.32
CA TYR A 441 -16.78 11.03 -3.76
C TYR A 441 -16.74 9.63 -4.37
N LEU A 442 -15.97 8.69 -3.78
CA LEU A 442 -15.91 7.32 -4.30
C LEU A 442 -17.23 6.57 -4.12
N GLY A 443 -17.95 6.81 -3.04
CA GLY A 443 -19.30 6.27 -2.84
C GLY A 443 -20.23 6.70 -3.97
N ALA A 444 -20.25 7.99 -4.32
CA ALA A 444 -21.06 8.51 -5.42
C ALA A 444 -20.68 7.87 -6.78
N ILE A 445 -19.38 7.70 -7.05
CA ILE A 445 -18.90 7.03 -8.27
C ILE A 445 -19.28 5.55 -8.26
N PHE A 446 -19.10 4.87 -7.13
CA PHE A 446 -19.45 3.45 -7.00
C PHE A 446 -20.94 3.20 -7.25
N TYR A 447 -21.83 4.01 -6.68
CA TYR A 447 -23.27 3.90 -6.88
C TYR A 447 -23.73 4.24 -8.31
N ARG A 448 -22.98 5.04 -9.08
CA ARG A 448 -23.28 5.32 -10.51
C ARG A 448 -23.03 4.13 -11.43
N ARG A 449 -22.33 3.09 -10.96
CA ARG A 449 -22.08 1.81 -11.64
C ARG A 449 -21.31 1.88 -12.98
N ARG A 450 -20.89 3.04 -13.46
CA ARG A 450 -20.13 3.18 -14.73
C ARG A 450 -18.82 2.40 -14.76
N TRP A 451 -18.25 2.07 -13.61
CA TRP A 451 -17.08 1.21 -13.49
C TRP A 451 -17.33 -0.23 -13.94
N ILE A 452 -18.60 -0.69 -13.90
CA ILE A 452 -19.03 -2.00 -14.42
C ILE A 452 -18.88 -2.00 -15.95
N ASP A 453 -19.44 -0.99 -16.63
CA ASP A 453 -19.34 -0.85 -18.08
C ASP A 453 -17.88 -0.74 -18.54
N ARG A 454 -17.06 0.00 -17.79
CA ARG A 454 -15.63 0.12 -18.08
C ARG A 454 -14.91 -1.22 -17.97
N GLY A 455 -15.08 -1.96 -16.88
CA GLY A 455 -14.48 -3.28 -16.69
C GLY A 455 -14.89 -4.26 -17.80
N THR A 456 -16.18 -4.31 -18.10
CA THR A 456 -16.74 -5.15 -19.18
C THR A 456 -16.18 -4.78 -20.56
N SER A 457 -16.11 -3.48 -20.88
CA SER A 457 -15.53 -3.00 -22.15
C SER A 457 -14.07 -3.40 -22.29
N MET A 458 -13.26 -3.26 -21.23
CA MET A 458 -11.84 -3.65 -21.26
C MET A 458 -11.66 -5.17 -21.41
N MET A 459 -12.53 -5.99 -20.79
CA MET A 459 -12.53 -7.45 -20.99
C MET A 459 -12.88 -7.85 -22.43
N ARG A 460 -13.84 -7.19 -23.04
CA ARG A 460 -14.17 -7.39 -24.47
C ARG A 460 -13.02 -7.00 -25.38
N GLU A 461 -12.39 -5.82 -25.16
CA GLU A 461 -11.27 -5.33 -25.97
C GLU A 461 -10.09 -6.32 -26.00
N ARG A 462 -9.84 -7.05 -24.90
CA ARG A 462 -8.76 -8.07 -24.83
C ARG A 462 -9.24 -9.50 -25.13
N GLY A 463 -10.53 -9.69 -25.46
CA GLY A 463 -11.07 -11.01 -25.80
C GLY A 463 -11.24 -11.96 -24.61
N SER A 464 -11.42 -11.44 -23.39
CA SER A 464 -11.70 -12.27 -22.20
C SER A 464 -13.18 -12.68 -22.10
N ILE A 465 -14.09 -11.94 -22.74
CA ILE A 465 -15.52 -12.24 -22.85
C ILE A 465 -15.99 -11.96 -24.29
N GLU A 466 -16.98 -12.72 -24.78
CA GLU A 466 -17.55 -12.54 -26.12
C GLU A 466 -18.44 -11.31 -26.21
N GLU A 467 -18.63 -10.78 -27.45
CA GLU A 467 -19.62 -9.74 -27.73
C GLU A 467 -21.02 -10.35 -27.59
N GLY A 468 -21.80 -9.90 -26.59
CA GLY A 468 -23.18 -10.34 -26.38
C GLY A 468 -23.48 -11.02 -25.05
N ALA A 469 -22.48 -11.37 -24.25
CA ALA A 469 -22.66 -12.13 -23.00
C ALA A 469 -23.36 -11.38 -21.83
N THR A 470 -23.93 -10.20 -22.04
CA THR A 470 -24.55 -9.36 -20.99
C THR A 470 -25.98 -8.87 -21.33
N GLU A 471 -26.69 -9.46 -22.29
CA GLU A 471 -28.04 -9.04 -22.65
C GLU A 471 -29.17 -10.03 -22.21
N ASP A 472 -28.92 -10.93 -21.26
CA ASP A 472 -29.95 -11.78 -20.64
C ASP A 472 -30.21 -11.43 -19.16
#